data_020f7ddd66f969bd377750a833c7b132
#
_entry.id   020f7ddd66f969bd377750a833c7b132
#
_cell.length_a   1.000
_cell.length_b   1.000
_cell.length_c   1.000
_cell.angle_alpha   90.00
_cell.angle_beta   90.00
_cell.angle_gamma   90.00
#
_symmetry.space_group_name_H-M   'P 1'
#
loop_
_entity.id
_entity.type
_entity.pdbx_description
1 polymer ?
#
loop_
_entity_poly.entity_id
_entity_poly.type
_entity_poly.pdbx_seq_one_letter_code
_entity_poly.pdbx_strand_id
1 'polypeptide(L)'
;MVRCIHSPFTDIYFHLAAEEYLLKQGADDVFMLWQDTPSVVMGKHQRVQSEVDREWAELQQIHIARRFSGGGTVYHDLGNVNLTFIETVSRLPDFKTYLHRVLEFFVSIGLTAEGDERLGIYLHGLKISGSAQCVYKNRVLYHCTLLYDTDMTILNKVLNPEGKIE
;
A
#
# COMPACT_ATOMS: atom_id res chain seq x y z
N MET A 1 8.31 21.55 5.79
CA MET A 1 9.50 20.64 5.72
C MET A 1 8.98 19.23 5.54
N VAL A 2 9.56 18.41 4.68
CA VAL A 2 9.16 17.01 4.54
C VAL A 2 9.98 16.17 5.52
N ARG A 3 9.30 15.41 6.39
CA ARG A 3 9.94 14.44 7.27
C ARG A 3 10.04 13.08 6.56
N CYS A 4 11.27 12.59 6.36
CA CYS A 4 11.50 11.25 5.82
C CYS A 4 11.64 10.25 6.97
N ILE A 5 10.85 9.20 6.93
CA ILE A 5 10.80 8.12 7.94
C ILE A 5 11.08 6.80 7.25
N HIS A 6 12.04 6.04 7.75
CA HIS A 6 12.19 4.61 7.46
C HIS A 6 11.80 3.86 8.74
N SER A 7 10.70 3.12 8.69
CA SER A 7 10.22 2.38 9.86
C SER A 7 11.10 1.15 10.11
N PRO A 8 11.62 0.97 11.33
CA PRO A 8 12.35 -0.24 11.70
C PRO A 8 11.42 -1.39 12.12
N PHE A 9 10.12 -1.13 12.23
CA PHE A 9 9.11 -2.12 12.63
C PHE A 9 8.57 -2.84 11.41
N THR A 10 7.95 -4.01 11.65
CA THR A 10 7.32 -4.84 10.60
C THR A 10 5.91 -5.28 10.98
N ASP A 11 5.27 -4.55 11.88
CA ASP A 11 3.92 -4.81 12.38
C ASP A 11 2.91 -3.96 11.60
N ILE A 12 2.00 -4.64 10.89
CA ILE A 12 0.98 -3.96 10.07
C ILE A 12 0.04 -3.09 10.89
N TYR A 13 -0.32 -3.49 12.12
CA TYR A 13 -1.22 -2.70 12.94
C TYR A 13 -0.55 -1.42 13.43
N PHE A 14 0.74 -1.50 13.75
CA PHE A 14 1.55 -0.32 14.06
C PHE A 14 1.60 0.65 12.85
N HIS A 15 1.89 0.15 11.64
CA HIS A 15 2.01 1.00 10.46
C HIS A 15 0.69 1.67 10.08
N LEU A 16 -0.42 0.95 10.11
CA LEU A 16 -1.73 1.54 9.81
C LEU A 16 -2.13 2.59 10.86
N ALA A 17 -1.82 2.34 12.15
CA ALA A 17 -2.05 3.31 13.20
C ALA A 17 -1.15 4.55 13.05
N ALA A 18 0.12 4.36 12.68
CA ALA A 18 1.07 5.44 12.42
C ALA A 18 0.61 6.32 11.25
N GLU A 19 0.19 5.73 10.12
CA GLU A 19 -0.35 6.48 8.99
C GLU A 19 -1.58 7.31 9.40
N GLU A 20 -2.52 6.70 10.11
CA GLU A 20 -3.73 7.40 10.57
C GLU A 20 -3.40 8.53 11.54
N TYR A 21 -2.49 8.30 12.49
CA TYR A 21 -2.03 9.31 13.43
C TYR A 21 -1.34 10.49 12.70
N LEU A 22 -0.40 10.18 11.81
CA LEU A 22 0.33 11.20 11.04
C LEU A 22 -0.59 12.02 10.14
N LEU A 23 -1.61 11.38 9.55
CA LEU A 23 -2.61 12.09 8.74
C LEU A 23 -3.49 13.01 9.58
N LYS A 24 -3.98 12.54 10.73
CA LYS A 24 -5.00 13.23 11.51
C LYS A 24 -4.44 14.21 12.56
N GLN A 25 -3.27 13.91 13.11
CA GLN A 25 -2.65 14.64 14.22
C GLN A 25 -1.31 15.28 13.86
N GLY A 26 -0.64 14.80 12.80
CA GLY A 26 0.63 15.36 12.36
C GLY A 26 0.49 16.75 11.74
N ALA A 27 1.51 17.58 11.91
CA ALA A 27 1.60 18.92 11.30
C ALA A 27 2.55 18.95 10.08
N ASP A 28 3.55 18.08 10.09
CA ASP A 28 4.56 18.01 9.03
C ASP A 28 4.04 17.23 7.81
N ASP A 29 4.60 17.54 6.65
CA ASP A 29 4.54 16.64 5.51
C ASP A 29 5.47 15.45 5.77
N VAL A 30 5.03 14.26 5.34
CA VAL A 30 5.74 13.01 5.65
C VAL A 30 5.91 12.18 4.40
N PHE A 31 7.10 11.62 4.23
CA PHE A 31 7.37 10.49 3.36
C PHE A 31 7.83 9.32 4.24
N MET A 32 7.15 8.19 4.18
CA MET A 32 7.47 7.02 5.00
C MET A 32 7.68 5.78 4.13
N LEU A 33 8.78 5.05 4.41
CA LEU A 33 9.08 3.73 3.89
C LEU A 33 8.86 2.69 4.98
N TRP A 34 8.18 1.61 4.66
CA TRP A 34 7.87 0.57 5.61
C TRP A 34 7.59 -0.78 4.94
N GLN A 35 7.78 -1.85 5.70
CA GLN A 35 7.55 -3.23 5.29
C GLN A 35 6.86 -3.97 6.43
N ASP A 36 6.09 -5.02 6.10
CA ASP A 36 5.41 -5.84 7.10
C ASP A 36 5.83 -7.30 7.00
N THR A 37 5.74 -8.01 8.11
CA THR A 37 5.62 -9.47 8.10
C THR A 37 4.32 -9.87 7.39
N PRO A 38 4.16 -11.15 6.98
CA PRO A 38 3.02 -11.59 6.19
C PRO A 38 1.68 -11.08 6.72
N SER A 39 0.99 -10.27 5.90
CA SER A 39 -0.24 -9.57 6.27
C SER A 39 -1.14 -9.36 5.08
N VAL A 40 -2.45 -9.49 5.29
CA VAL A 40 -3.47 -9.05 4.35
C VAL A 40 -4.01 -7.70 4.78
N VAL A 41 -3.99 -6.71 3.90
CA VAL A 41 -4.45 -5.36 4.17
C VAL A 41 -5.67 -5.05 3.33
N MET A 42 -6.81 -4.98 3.98
CA MET A 42 -8.10 -4.75 3.35
C MET A 42 -8.41 -3.28 3.23
N GLY A 43 -9.01 -2.88 2.12
CA GLY A 43 -9.61 -1.55 1.99
C GLY A 43 -10.77 -1.36 2.95
N LYS A 44 -11.07 -0.11 3.28
CA LYS A 44 -12.09 0.29 4.26
C LYS A 44 -13.44 -0.39 4.07
N HIS A 45 -13.85 -0.63 2.82
CA HIS A 45 -15.20 -1.14 2.49
C HIS A 45 -15.22 -2.61 2.04
N GLN A 46 -14.07 -3.27 2.02
CA GLN A 46 -13.97 -4.66 1.58
C GLN A 46 -14.53 -5.63 2.63
N ARG A 47 -15.04 -6.77 2.16
CA ARG A 47 -15.55 -7.85 3.02
C ARG A 47 -14.52 -8.96 3.12
N VAL A 48 -14.17 -9.37 4.33
CA VAL A 48 -13.18 -10.43 4.56
C VAL A 48 -13.54 -11.71 3.80
N GLN A 49 -14.80 -12.12 3.86
CA GLN A 49 -15.26 -13.39 3.30
C GLN A 49 -15.16 -13.48 1.77
N SER A 50 -15.18 -12.33 1.09
CA SER A 50 -15.08 -12.27 -0.38
C SER A 50 -13.68 -11.99 -0.90
N GLU A 51 -12.75 -11.60 -0.03
CA GLU A 51 -11.42 -11.14 -0.43
C GLU A 51 -10.28 -12.03 0.10
N VAL A 52 -10.53 -12.80 1.17
CA VAL A 52 -9.47 -13.48 1.91
C VAL A 52 -9.85 -14.92 2.24
N ASP A 53 -8.97 -15.85 1.94
CA ASP A 53 -9.03 -17.20 2.51
C ASP A 53 -8.62 -17.13 3.99
N ARG A 54 -9.62 -16.82 4.83
CA ARG A 54 -9.40 -16.54 6.25
C ARG A 54 -8.84 -17.73 7.00
N GLU A 55 -9.38 -18.93 6.77
CA GLU A 55 -8.94 -20.14 7.46
C GLU A 55 -7.48 -20.44 7.14
N TRP A 56 -7.11 -20.32 5.87
CA TRP A 56 -5.74 -20.53 5.45
C TRP A 56 -4.81 -19.43 5.99
N ALA A 57 -5.24 -18.17 6.01
CA ALA A 57 -4.46 -17.07 6.58
C ALA A 57 -4.18 -17.29 8.07
N GLU A 58 -5.19 -17.73 8.85
CA GLU A 58 -5.03 -18.05 10.27
C GLU A 58 -4.05 -19.23 10.49
N LEU A 59 -4.15 -20.29 9.69
CA LEU A 59 -3.23 -21.43 9.75
C LEU A 59 -1.77 -21.03 9.43
N GLN A 60 -1.57 -20.07 8.52
CA GLN A 60 -0.25 -19.57 8.14
C GLN A 60 0.23 -18.40 9.03
N GLN A 61 -0.53 -18.04 10.06
CA GLN A 61 -0.22 -16.89 10.94
C GLN A 61 -0.09 -15.56 10.19
N ILE A 62 -0.84 -15.40 9.08
CA ILE A 62 -0.91 -14.17 8.30
C ILE A 62 -1.88 -13.21 9.00
N HIS A 63 -1.42 -12.02 9.34
CA HIS A 63 -2.27 -10.99 9.94
C HIS A 63 -3.30 -10.47 8.94
N ILE A 64 -4.52 -10.20 9.41
CA ILE A 64 -5.58 -9.57 8.62
C ILE A 64 -5.90 -8.22 9.24
N ALA A 65 -5.60 -7.16 8.53
CA ALA A 65 -5.80 -5.79 8.99
C ALA A 65 -6.68 -5.01 8.01
N ARG A 66 -7.36 -3.99 8.51
CA ARG A 66 -8.17 -3.07 7.70
C ARG A 66 -7.58 -1.68 7.77
N ARG A 67 -7.24 -1.11 6.59
CA ARG A 67 -6.81 0.28 6.51
C ARG A 67 -8.02 1.22 6.47
N PHE A 68 -7.80 2.48 6.82
CA PHE A 68 -8.86 3.50 6.79
C PHE A 68 -9.06 4.12 5.39
N SER A 69 -8.14 3.92 4.45
CA SER A 69 -8.28 4.30 3.04
C SER A 69 -9.13 3.29 2.26
N GLY A 70 -9.66 3.70 1.13
CA GLY A 70 -10.43 2.85 0.23
C GLY A 70 -9.56 1.87 -0.58
N GLY A 71 -10.13 1.35 -1.67
CA GLY A 71 -9.44 0.42 -2.58
C GLY A 71 -9.65 -1.05 -2.23
N GLY A 72 -8.98 -1.94 -2.99
CA GLY A 72 -9.06 -3.39 -2.84
C GLY A 72 -8.25 -3.95 -1.69
N THR A 73 -8.11 -5.26 -1.68
CA THR A 73 -7.33 -6.00 -0.69
C THR A 73 -5.95 -6.32 -1.27
N VAL A 74 -4.91 -6.19 -0.48
CA VAL A 74 -3.53 -6.48 -0.88
C VAL A 74 -2.85 -7.39 0.13
N TYR A 75 -1.80 -8.08 -0.31
CA TYR A 75 -0.93 -8.88 0.54
C TYR A 75 0.41 -8.17 0.71
N HIS A 76 0.93 -8.16 1.92
CA HIS A 76 2.25 -7.66 2.28
C HIS A 76 3.11 -8.78 2.83
N ASP A 77 4.38 -8.75 2.51
CA ASP A 77 5.46 -9.49 3.14
C ASP A 77 6.75 -8.65 3.09
N LEU A 78 7.87 -9.20 3.53
CA LEU A 78 9.16 -8.48 3.50
C LEU A 78 9.72 -8.30 2.08
N GLY A 79 9.13 -8.93 1.07
CA GLY A 79 9.40 -8.72 -0.36
C GLY A 79 8.57 -7.59 -0.98
N ASN A 80 7.78 -6.88 -0.17
CA ASN A 80 6.98 -5.73 -0.56
C ASN A 80 7.40 -4.49 0.23
N VAL A 81 7.70 -3.39 -0.45
CA VAL A 81 7.96 -2.09 0.17
C VAL A 81 6.74 -1.21 0.03
N ASN A 82 6.34 -0.57 1.11
CA ASN A 82 5.26 0.40 1.12
C ASN A 82 5.82 1.82 1.16
N LEU A 83 5.26 2.68 0.34
CA LEU A 83 5.55 4.11 0.28
C LEU A 83 4.31 4.87 0.75
N THR A 84 4.48 5.80 1.69
CA THR A 84 3.41 6.67 2.15
C THR A 84 3.81 8.12 2.02
N PHE A 85 2.97 8.90 1.37
CA PHE A 85 3.06 10.37 1.29
C PHE A 85 1.89 10.96 2.06
N ILE A 86 2.18 11.84 3.01
CA ILE A 86 1.17 12.62 3.73
C ILE A 86 1.55 14.09 3.60
N GLU A 87 0.66 14.90 3.04
CA GLU A 87 0.94 16.31 2.76
C GLU A 87 -0.25 17.19 3.16
N THR A 88 0.06 18.41 3.61
CA THR A 88 -0.92 19.47 3.77
C THR A 88 -1.14 20.15 2.43
N VAL A 89 -2.38 20.31 2.01
CA VAL A 89 -2.72 20.86 0.71
C VAL A 89 -3.72 22.01 0.83
N SER A 90 -3.61 23.01 -0.03
CA SER A 90 -4.56 24.13 -0.11
C SER A 90 -5.80 23.77 -0.94
N ARG A 91 -5.67 22.80 -1.84
CA ARG A 91 -6.73 22.23 -2.67
C ARG A 91 -6.44 20.75 -2.92
N LEU A 92 -7.46 19.97 -3.24
CA LEU A 92 -7.29 18.56 -3.58
C LEU A 92 -6.32 18.40 -4.75
N PRO A 93 -5.21 17.64 -4.59
CA PRO A 93 -4.25 17.42 -5.66
C PRO A 93 -4.78 16.43 -6.70
N ASP A 94 -4.22 16.47 -7.90
CA ASP A 94 -4.26 15.31 -8.79
C ASP A 94 -3.32 14.23 -8.22
N PHE A 95 -3.88 13.11 -7.79
CA PHE A 95 -3.11 12.02 -7.21
C PHE A 95 -2.12 11.37 -8.19
N LYS A 96 -2.25 11.61 -9.50
CA LYS A 96 -1.21 11.25 -10.49
C LYS A 96 0.14 11.90 -10.19
N THR A 97 0.16 13.02 -9.47
CA THR A 97 1.42 13.66 -9.03
C THR A 97 2.25 12.70 -8.17
N TYR A 98 1.63 11.95 -7.28
CA TYR A 98 2.34 10.97 -6.43
C TYR A 98 2.81 9.77 -7.25
N LEU A 99 1.98 9.27 -8.17
CA LEU A 99 2.38 8.24 -9.13
C LEU A 99 3.63 8.66 -9.92
N HIS A 100 3.66 9.89 -10.45
CA HIS A 100 4.80 10.40 -11.20
C HIS A 100 6.07 10.46 -10.37
N ARG A 101 6.00 10.87 -9.10
CA ARG A 101 7.16 10.85 -8.19
C ARG A 101 7.75 9.45 -8.04
N VAL A 102 6.89 8.42 -7.97
CA VAL A 102 7.36 7.03 -7.89
C VAL A 102 7.94 6.56 -9.23
N LEU A 103 7.34 6.95 -10.36
CA LEU A 103 7.88 6.63 -11.69
C LEU A 103 9.24 7.29 -11.92
N GLU A 104 9.43 8.55 -11.49
CA GLU A 104 10.72 9.25 -11.53
C GLU A 104 11.80 8.52 -10.71
N PHE A 105 11.43 7.94 -9.57
CA PHE A 105 12.33 7.09 -8.80
C PHE A 105 12.79 5.88 -9.64
N PHE A 106 11.87 5.18 -10.32
CA PHE A 106 12.24 4.04 -11.18
C PHE A 106 13.20 4.48 -12.30
N VAL A 107 12.95 5.61 -12.94
CA VAL A 107 13.85 6.16 -13.94
C VAL A 107 15.25 6.43 -13.35
N SER A 108 15.32 6.96 -12.13
CA SER A 108 16.59 7.28 -11.47
C SER A 108 17.46 6.06 -11.18
N ILE A 109 16.86 4.87 -11.07
CA ILE A 109 17.57 3.59 -10.89
C ILE A 109 17.69 2.77 -12.19
N GLY A 110 17.38 3.38 -13.35
CA GLY A 110 17.53 2.76 -14.66
C GLY A 110 16.40 1.82 -15.07
N LEU A 111 15.24 1.88 -14.42
CA LEU A 111 14.07 1.09 -14.77
C LEU A 111 13.00 1.96 -15.45
N THR A 112 12.37 1.42 -16.50
CA THR A 112 11.25 2.06 -17.18
C THR A 112 9.95 1.40 -16.72
N ALA A 113 9.25 2.05 -15.80
CA ALA A 113 7.95 1.62 -15.31
C ALA A 113 6.85 2.52 -15.89
N GLU A 114 5.65 1.97 -16.04
CA GLU A 114 4.49 2.65 -16.60
C GLU A 114 3.37 2.76 -15.56
N GLY A 115 2.63 3.86 -15.57
CA GLY A 115 1.47 4.07 -14.70
C GLY A 115 0.16 3.94 -15.47
N ASP A 116 -0.91 3.47 -14.79
CA ASP A 116 -2.26 3.43 -15.37
C ASP A 116 -3.20 4.49 -14.76
N GLU A 117 -4.41 4.59 -15.30
CA GLU A 117 -5.45 5.52 -14.82
C GLU A 117 -5.94 5.23 -13.40
N ARG A 118 -5.70 4.03 -12.88
CA ARG A 118 -6.03 3.60 -11.51
C ARG A 118 -4.85 3.76 -10.56
N LEU A 119 -3.80 4.48 -10.99
CA LEU A 119 -2.57 4.72 -10.24
C LEU A 119 -1.79 3.43 -9.90
N GLY A 120 -1.97 2.38 -10.70
CA GLY A 120 -1.15 1.18 -10.65
C GLY A 120 0.17 1.42 -11.38
N ILE A 121 1.23 0.69 -11.01
CA ILE A 121 2.52 0.72 -11.68
C ILE A 121 2.83 -0.64 -12.27
N TYR A 122 3.34 -0.63 -13.50
CA TYR A 122 3.67 -1.82 -14.27
C TYR A 122 5.14 -1.79 -14.69
N LEU A 123 5.81 -2.92 -14.62
CA LEU A 123 7.16 -3.13 -15.14
C LEU A 123 7.14 -4.33 -16.08
N HIS A 124 7.57 -4.13 -17.33
CA HIS A 124 7.52 -5.16 -18.39
C HIS A 124 6.11 -5.79 -18.56
N GLY A 125 5.07 -4.97 -18.43
CA GLY A 125 3.67 -5.40 -18.55
C GLY A 125 3.10 -6.11 -17.31
N LEU A 126 3.88 -6.34 -16.27
CA LEU A 126 3.45 -6.94 -15.02
C LEU A 126 3.16 -5.85 -13.97
N LYS A 127 2.02 -5.97 -13.30
CA LYS A 127 1.65 -5.04 -12.23
C LYS A 127 2.50 -5.27 -10.99
N ILE A 128 3.27 -4.27 -10.60
CA ILE A 128 4.16 -4.30 -9.44
C ILE A 128 3.69 -3.41 -8.29
N SER A 129 2.66 -2.59 -8.50
CA SER A 129 2.16 -1.67 -7.47
C SER A 129 0.65 -1.49 -7.55
N GLY A 130 0.04 -1.45 -6.40
CA GLY A 130 -1.30 -0.91 -6.18
C GLY A 130 -1.23 0.30 -5.25
N SER A 131 -2.16 1.23 -5.39
CA SER A 131 -2.22 2.42 -4.55
C SER A 131 -3.61 2.67 -3.97
N ALA A 132 -3.66 3.44 -2.91
CA ALA A 132 -4.88 3.98 -2.35
C ALA A 132 -4.62 5.39 -1.80
N GLN A 133 -5.68 6.16 -1.66
CA GLN A 133 -5.60 7.52 -1.17
C GLN A 133 -6.72 7.81 -0.17
N CYS A 134 -6.47 8.80 0.67
CA CYS A 134 -7.42 9.29 1.65
C CYS A 134 -7.22 10.78 1.88
N VAL A 135 -8.33 11.45 2.16
CA VAL A 135 -8.33 12.88 2.50
C VAL A 135 -8.91 13.06 3.89
N TYR A 136 -8.23 13.85 4.71
CA TYR A 136 -8.71 14.27 6.03
C TYR A 136 -8.50 15.75 6.21
N LYS A 137 -9.60 16.54 6.21
CA LYS A 137 -9.56 18.01 6.23
C LYS A 137 -8.71 18.54 5.05
N ASN A 138 -7.65 19.30 5.35
CA ASN A 138 -6.69 19.82 4.37
C ASN A 138 -5.43 18.95 4.24
N ARG A 139 -5.47 17.71 4.68
CA ARG A 139 -4.35 16.77 4.53
C ARG A 139 -4.75 15.61 3.63
N VAL A 140 -3.81 15.15 2.86
CA VAL A 140 -3.96 14.00 1.97
C VAL A 140 -2.95 12.93 2.34
N LEU A 141 -3.35 11.68 2.16
CA LEU A 141 -2.49 10.53 2.21
C LEU A 141 -2.59 9.81 0.86
N TYR A 142 -1.45 9.51 0.27
CA TYR A 142 -1.30 8.57 -0.82
C TYR A 142 -0.32 7.49 -0.37
N HIS A 143 -0.70 6.23 -0.51
CA HIS A 143 0.22 5.14 -0.28
C HIS A 143 0.17 4.12 -1.42
N CYS A 144 1.29 3.49 -1.69
CA CYS A 144 1.39 2.42 -2.66
C CYS A 144 2.32 1.32 -2.17
N THR A 145 2.08 0.13 -2.70
CA THR A 145 2.94 -1.05 -2.53
C THR A 145 3.93 -1.12 -3.69
N LEU A 146 5.11 -1.66 -3.45
CA LEU A 146 6.06 -2.04 -4.50
C LEU A 146 6.47 -3.50 -4.28
N LEU A 147 6.01 -4.37 -5.17
CA LEU A 147 6.38 -5.79 -5.17
C LEU A 147 7.77 -5.94 -5.82
N TYR A 148 8.77 -6.39 -5.07
CA TYR A 148 10.10 -6.65 -5.61
C TYR A 148 10.57 -8.10 -5.41
N ASP A 149 10.17 -8.75 -4.31
CA ASP A 149 10.51 -10.14 -3.98
C ASP A 149 9.38 -10.81 -3.17
N THR A 150 8.14 -10.40 -3.40
CA THR A 150 6.95 -10.92 -2.72
C THR A 150 6.70 -12.38 -3.10
N ASP A 151 6.31 -13.20 -2.12
CA ASP A 151 5.87 -14.57 -2.37
C ASP A 151 4.52 -14.58 -3.08
N MET A 152 4.58 -14.71 -4.41
CA MET A 152 3.38 -14.71 -5.27
C MET A 152 2.50 -15.94 -5.05
N THR A 153 3.04 -17.04 -4.53
CA THR A 153 2.27 -18.25 -4.23
C THR A 153 1.35 -17.98 -3.04
N ILE A 154 1.91 -17.40 -1.97
CA ILE A 154 1.15 -17.01 -0.79
C ILE A 154 0.13 -15.92 -1.14
N LEU A 155 0.55 -14.88 -1.86
CA LEU A 155 -0.32 -13.80 -2.31
C LEU A 155 -1.55 -14.33 -3.05
N ASN A 156 -1.34 -15.17 -4.07
CA ASN A 156 -2.44 -15.73 -4.88
C ASN A 156 -3.35 -16.64 -4.05
N LYS A 157 -2.79 -17.40 -3.10
CA LYS A 157 -3.57 -18.31 -2.26
C LYS A 157 -4.43 -17.54 -1.27
N VAL A 158 -3.86 -16.57 -0.55
CA VAL A 158 -4.56 -15.85 0.51
C VAL A 158 -5.64 -14.90 0.00
N LEU A 159 -5.46 -14.33 -1.20
CA LEU A 159 -6.41 -13.42 -1.84
C LEU A 159 -7.41 -14.11 -2.77
N ASN A 160 -7.49 -15.42 -2.74
CA ASN A 160 -8.43 -16.21 -3.55
C ASN A 160 -9.27 -17.16 -2.68
N PRO A 161 -10.28 -16.66 -1.95
CA PRO A 161 -11.05 -17.44 -0.96
C PRO A 161 -11.85 -18.59 -1.59
N GLU A 162 -12.18 -18.54 -2.88
CA GLU A 162 -13.00 -19.54 -3.55
C GLU A 162 -12.21 -20.48 -4.47
N GLY A 163 -10.89 -20.34 -4.53
CA GLY A 163 -10.05 -21.15 -5.42
C GLY A 163 -10.37 -20.98 -6.91
N LYS A 164 -10.98 -19.87 -7.29
CA LYS A 164 -11.23 -19.52 -8.68
C LYS A 164 -9.90 -19.17 -9.33
N ILE A 165 -9.32 -20.14 -10.01
CA ILE A 165 -8.22 -19.90 -10.95
C ILE A 165 -8.88 -19.28 -12.20
N GLU A 166 -8.65 -17.98 -12.44
CA GLU A 166 -8.86 -17.39 -13.75
C GLU A 166 -7.71 -17.72 -14.69
#